data_a9f87483e24874aee4bacb8661b3bafd
#
_entry.id   a9f87483e24874aee4bacb8661b3bafd
#
_cell.length_a   1.000
_cell.length_b   1.000
_cell.length_c   1.000
_cell.angle_alpha   90.00
_cell.angle_beta   90.00
_cell.angle_gamma   90.00
#
_symmetry.space_group_name_H-M   'P 1'
#
loop_
_entity.id
_entity.type
_entity.pdbx_description
1 polymer ?
#
loop_
_entity_poly.entity_id
_entity_poly.type
_entity_poly.pdbx_seq_one_letter_code
_entity_poly.pdbx_strand_id
1 'polypeptide(L)'
;MLYAVYMLVKQPTDKFTVEEGTVYSEETNVGYIIREEQVVKGNNYKNGMEQIKSEGEKTAKGESIYRYYSKNEDNLTKQIADLDTKIQEALDGQSSINNSGIKVSDIKLIETQLDGLIEVLNKTTDISKMSEYKKEINTLITKKAKSVGEQSKAGTYLKELYNQRTKLEQQLNSGAEYITAPVSGIVSYKVDGLEEKLTPNNFSTLSKNFLEGLNIKTGQLIATNDECGKIINNFSCYIATVSNSEEAKKCTIGNEVKVRLSNNKVIPAKIAYISQENDDETLLVLEINEQIEELTNYRKISFDLIWWSYSGLKIPNDAIVEEDGLKYVVRNRAGYYSKILINVEKTNKKYSIVSNYDTHELTELGFSKTEITNMKKLSIYDEIMIKPDLSKVE
;
A
#
# COMPACT_ATOMS: atom_id res chain seq x y z
N MET A 1 10.84 48.84 25.86
CA MET A 1 10.74 47.72 24.91
C MET A 1 11.61 46.51 25.33
N LEU A 2 12.90 46.66 25.59
CA LEU A 2 13.80 45.56 26.02
C LEU A 2 13.36 44.83 27.32
N TYR A 3 12.78 45.53 28.28
CA TYR A 3 12.26 44.96 29.54
C TYR A 3 11.01 44.08 29.29
N ALA A 4 10.15 44.49 28.39
CA ALA A 4 8.96 43.71 28.01
C ALA A 4 9.34 42.41 27.25
N VAL A 5 10.33 42.49 26.37
CA VAL A 5 10.92 41.31 25.67
C VAL A 5 11.64 40.39 26.66
N TYR A 6 12.39 40.96 27.65
CA TYR A 6 13.04 40.20 28.70
C TYR A 6 12.05 39.47 29.60
N MET A 7 10.92 40.09 29.93
CA MET A 7 9.84 39.48 30.72
C MET A 7 9.09 38.38 29.93
N LEU A 8 8.91 38.57 28.62
CA LEU A 8 8.34 37.56 27.72
C LEU A 8 9.28 36.34 27.55
N VAL A 9 10.58 36.55 27.55
CA VAL A 9 11.59 35.48 27.44
C VAL A 9 11.83 34.78 28.80
N LYS A 10 11.67 35.49 29.93
CA LYS A 10 11.93 34.98 31.28
C LYS A 10 10.72 34.31 31.96
N GLN A 11 9.52 34.48 31.39
CA GLN A 11 8.32 33.69 31.74
C GLN A 11 7.88 32.96 30.49
N PRO A 12 8.48 31.78 30.13
CA PRO A 12 7.75 30.82 29.32
C PRO A 12 6.44 30.59 30.08
N THR A 13 5.34 30.76 29.38
CA THR A 13 3.99 30.69 29.95
C THR A 13 3.86 29.39 30.74
N ASP A 14 3.90 29.46 32.10
CA ASP A 14 3.60 28.34 32.99
C ASP A 14 2.13 27.93 32.91
N LYS A 15 1.54 28.09 31.72
CA LYS A 15 0.13 27.87 31.44
C LYS A 15 -0.03 26.97 30.22
N PHE A 16 -1.04 26.16 30.26
CA PHE A 16 -1.47 25.31 29.16
C PHE A 16 -2.98 25.50 28.95
N THR A 17 -3.40 25.65 27.70
CA THR A 17 -4.82 25.66 27.34
C THR A 17 -5.29 24.24 27.12
N VAL A 18 -6.27 23.79 27.90
CA VAL A 18 -6.84 22.44 27.75
C VAL A 18 -7.41 22.27 26.36
N GLU A 19 -6.98 21.25 25.67
CA GLU A 19 -7.42 20.92 24.32
C GLU A 19 -7.98 19.49 24.27
N GLU A 20 -8.85 19.22 23.32
CA GLU A 20 -9.20 17.85 22.98
C GLU A 20 -8.06 17.27 22.15
N GLY A 21 -7.59 16.10 22.54
CA GLY A 21 -6.46 15.47 21.85
C GLY A 21 -6.36 13.99 22.14
N THR A 22 -5.40 13.34 21.48
CA THR A 22 -5.14 11.90 21.66
C THR A 22 -3.76 11.71 22.25
N VAL A 23 -3.66 10.80 23.18
CA VAL A 23 -2.39 10.32 23.76
C VAL A 23 -2.19 8.89 23.33
N TYR A 24 -0.94 8.58 22.98
CA TYR A 24 -0.52 7.26 22.51
C TYR A 24 0.54 6.67 23.43
N SER A 25 0.49 5.33 23.64
CA SER A 25 1.68 4.56 23.98
C SER A 25 2.20 4.00 22.67
N GLU A 26 3.32 4.52 22.19
CA GLU A 26 3.89 4.14 20.91
C GLU A 26 5.40 4.00 21.01
N GLU A 27 5.95 3.15 20.15
CA GLU A 27 7.36 2.94 19.97
C GLU A 27 7.71 2.77 18.50
N THR A 28 8.85 3.30 18.07
CA THR A 28 9.33 3.11 16.70
C THR A 28 10.15 1.85 16.62
N ASN A 29 9.75 0.95 15.75
CA ASN A 29 10.38 -0.35 15.57
C ASN A 29 10.81 -0.59 14.13
N VAL A 30 11.72 -1.55 13.95
CA VAL A 30 12.08 -2.12 12.66
C VAL A 30 11.28 -3.41 12.48
N GLY A 31 10.57 -3.51 11.36
CA GLY A 31 9.74 -4.66 11.04
C GLY A 31 10.21 -5.38 9.77
N TYR A 32 10.05 -6.69 9.78
CA TYR A 32 10.31 -7.58 8.66
C TYR A 32 8.99 -8.12 8.12
N ILE A 33 8.77 -7.92 6.82
CA ILE A 33 7.53 -8.27 6.16
C ILE A 33 7.53 -9.77 5.83
N ILE A 34 6.52 -10.46 6.34
CA ILE A 34 6.27 -11.89 6.14
C ILE A 34 4.96 -12.03 5.38
N ARG A 35 4.98 -12.78 4.30
CA ARG A 35 3.82 -12.98 3.43
C ARG A 35 3.80 -14.37 2.85
N GLU A 36 2.64 -14.82 2.45
CA GLU A 36 2.52 -15.97 1.58
C GLU A 36 2.78 -15.53 0.14
N GLU A 37 3.82 -16.06 -0.46
CA GLU A 37 4.28 -15.71 -1.81
C GLU A 37 4.55 -16.98 -2.60
N GLN A 38 4.12 -16.99 -3.85
CA GLN A 38 4.39 -18.10 -4.75
C GLN A 38 5.18 -17.62 -5.95
N VAL A 39 6.44 -18.04 -6.04
CA VAL A 39 7.31 -17.76 -7.19
C VAL A 39 6.84 -18.58 -8.38
N VAL A 40 6.78 -17.95 -9.54
CA VAL A 40 6.42 -18.58 -10.82
C VAL A 40 7.49 -18.30 -11.84
N LYS A 41 7.94 -19.39 -12.51
CA LYS A 41 8.98 -19.35 -13.53
C LYS A 41 8.72 -20.45 -14.55
N GLY A 42 8.91 -20.17 -15.82
CA GLY A 42 8.80 -21.14 -16.89
C GLY A 42 10.15 -21.62 -17.38
N ASN A 43 10.15 -22.34 -18.50
CA ASN A 43 11.34 -22.98 -19.06
C ASN A 43 12.16 -22.04 -19.96
N ASN A 44 11.48 -21.08 -20.62
CA ASN A 44 12.11 -20.20 -21.62
C ASN A 44 12.67 -18.90 -21.04
N TYR A 45 12.93 -18.85 -19.73
CA TYR A 45 13.39 -17.64 -19.02
C TYR A 45 14.63 -16.97 -19.60
N LYS A 46 15.50 -17.74 -20.28
CA LYS A 46 16.72 -17.21 -20.92
C LYS A 46 16.45 -16.36 -22.16
N ASN A 47 15.25 -16.42 -22.72
CA ASN A 47 14.89 -15.68 -23.93
C ASN A 47 14.45 -14.24 -23.64
N GLY A 48 14.38 -13.85 -22.37
CA GLY A 48 13.79 -12.58 -21.92
C GLY A 48 12.29 -12.68 -21.67
N MET A 49 11.74 -11.67 -21.00
CA MET A 49 10.38 -11.67 -20.48
C MET A 49 9.65 -10.38 -20.87
N GLU A 50 8.38 -10.50 -21.20
CA GLU A 50 7.46 -9.39 -21.39
C GLU A 50 6.33 -9.45 -20.33
N GLN A 51 6.16 -8.38 -19.59
CA GLN A 51 5.12 -8.26 -18.58
C GLN A 51 3.76 -8.04 -19.24
N ILE A 52 2.77 -8.85 -18.88
CA ILE A 52 1.37 -8.70 -19.29
C ILE A 52 0.59 -7.95 -18.22
N LYS A 53 0.87 -8.27 -16.95
CA LYS A 53 0.37 -7.55 -15.78
C LYS A 53 1.45 -6.64 -15.25
N SER A 54 1.08 -5.47 -14.76
CA SER A 54 2.02 -4.53 -14.15
C SER A 54 2.42 -4.97 -12.74
N GLU A 55 3.57 -4.49 -12.24
CA GLU A 55 3.96 -4.62 -10.83
C GLU A 55 2.85 -4.08 -9.92
N GLY A 56 2.42 -4.86 -8.93
CA GLY A 56 1.36 -4.50 -8.00
C GLY A 56 -0.07 -4.70 -8.50
N GLU A 57 -0.26 -5.18 -9.73
CA GLU A 57 -1.58 -5.43 -10.32
C GLU A 57 -2.20 -6.71 -9.73
N LYS A 58 -3.53 -6.67 -9.49
CA LYS A 58 -4.28 -7.85 -9.04
C LYS A 58 -4.50 -8.83 -10.19
N THR A 59 -4.39 -10.11 -9.89
CA THR A 59 -4.62 -11.19 -10.86
C THR A 59 -5.48 -12.29 -10.26
N ALA A 60 -6.30 -12.90 -11.09
CA ALA A 60 -7.03 -14.11 -10.74
C ALA A 60 -6.22 -15.36 -11.10
N LYS A 61 -6.51 -16.47 -10.43
CA LYS A 61 -5.93 -17.76 -10.77
C LYS A 61 -6.18 -18.11 -12.24
N GLY A 62 -5.12 -18.48 -12.96
CA GLY A 62 -5.17 -18.86 -14.38
C GLY A 62 -5.01 -17.70 -15.36
N GLU A 63 -5.02 -16.44 -14.92
CA GLU A 63 -4.69 -15.30 -15.78
C GLU A 63 -3.21 -15.27 -16.13
N SER A 64 -2.90 -14.87 -17.37
CA SER A 64 -1.52 -14.67 -17.82
C SER A 64 -0.94 -13.41 -17.16
N ILE A 65 0.23 -13.56 -16.55
CA ILE A 65 0.92 -12.47 -15.83
C ILE A 65 2.10 -11.91 -16.61
N TYR A 66 2.83 -12.76 -17.31
CA TYR A 66 3.91 -12.41 -18.23
C TYR A 66 4.13 -13.53 -19.24
N ARG A 67 4.96 -13.28 -20.25
CA ARG A 67 5.40 -14.30 -21.20
C ARG A 67 6.91 -14.27 -21.39
N TYR A 68 7.50 -15.42 -21.71
CA TYR A 68 8.86 -15.48 -22.22
C TYR A 68 8.84 -15.43 -23.74
N TYR A 69 9.85 -14.75 -24.29
CA TYR A 69 10.01 -14.66 -25.73
C TYR A 69 10.33 -16.02 -26.36
N SER A 70 9.88 -16.21 -27.60
CA SER A 70 10.27 -17.37 -28.40
C SER A 70 11.73 -17.25 -28.87
N LYS A 71 12.37 -18.36 -29.17
CA LYS A 71 13.63 -18.32 -29.93
C LYS A 71 13.38 -17.61 -31.27
N ASN A 72 14.21 -16.65 -31.65
CA ASN A 72 14.10 -15.85 -32.87
C ASN A 72 12.94 -14.82 -32.90
N GLU A 73 12.37 -14.44 -31.78
CA GLU A 73 11.30 -13.48 -31.71
C GLU A 73 11.66 -12.15 -32.42
N ASP A 74 12.87 -11.62 -32.21
CA ASP A 74 13.35 -10.41 -32.88
C ASP A 74 13.33 -10.52 -34.41
N ASN A 75 13.66 -11.68 -34.94
CA ASN A 75 13.63 -11.92 -36.39
C ASN A 75 12.19 -12.03 -36.91
N LEU A 76 11.32 -12.72 -36.18
CA LEU A 76 9.91 -12.84 -36.53
C LEU A 76 9.20 -11.48 -36.48
N THR A 77 9.51 -10.69 -35.44
CA THR A 77 8.95 -9.34 -35.29
C THR A 77 9.40 -8.42 -36.41
N LYS A 78 10.67 -8.47 -36.85
CA LYS A 78 11.16 -7.70 -38.00
C LYS A 78 10.45 -8.13 -39.28
N GLN A 79 10.31 -9.44 -39.53
CA GLN A 79 9.61 -9.93 -40.70
C GLN A 79 8.13 -9.51 -40.73
N ILE A 80 7.47 -9.47 -39.57
CA ILE A 80 6.08 -8.99 -39.45
C ILE A 80 6.03 -7.50 -39.77
N ALA A 81 6.95 -6.68 -39.23
CA ALA A 81 7.02 -5.24 -39.52
C ALA A 81 7.29 -4.95 -41.00
N ASP A 82 8.18 -5.73 -41.65
CA ASP A 82 8.43 -5.63 -43.09
C ASP A 82 7.19 -5.98 -43.90
N LEU A 83 6.43 -6.99 -43.48
CA LEU A 83 5.15 -7.34 -44.11
C LEU A 83 4.09 -6.27 -43.88
N ASP A 84 4.01 -5.66 -42.69
CA ASP A 84 3.10 -4.58 -42.39
C ASP A 84 3.37 -3.37 -43.30
N THR A 85 4.64 -3.02 -43.52
CA THR A 85 5.05 -1.98 -44.48
C THR A 85 4.59 -2.31 -45.90
N LYS A 86 4.84 -3.54 -46.38
CA LYS A 86 4.40 -3.98 -47.71
C LYS A 86 2.87 -4.01 -47.87
N ILE A 87 2.18 -4.38 -46.80
CA ILE A 87 0.70 -4.35 -46.76
C ILE A 87 0.22 -2.91 -46.90
N GLN A 88 0.83 -1.99 -46.16
CA GLN A 88 0.51 -0.57 -46.25
C GLN A 88 0.76 -0.01 -47.65
N GLU A 89 1.92 -0.27 -48.23
CA GLU A 89 2.26 0.13 -49.62
C GLU A 89 1.27 -0.44 -50.65
N ALA A 90 0.86 -1.73 -50.50
CA ALA A 90 -0.11 -2.36 -51.37
C ALA A 90 -1.52 -1.75 -51.22
N LEU A 91 -1.90 -1.32 -50.02
CA LEU A 91 -3.13 -0.63 -49.74
C LEU A 91 -3.14 0.78 -50.34
N ASP A 92 -2.07 1.53 -50.21
CA ASP A 92 -1.93 2.87 -50.75
C ASP A 92 -1.88 2.84 -52.30
N GLY A 93 -1.21 1.84 -52.88
CA GLY A 93 -1.20 1.59 -54.32
C GLY A 93 -2.55 1.24 -54.92
N GLN A 94 -3.44 0.58 -54.14
CA GLN A 94 -4.82 0.27 -54.56
C GLN A 94 -5.73 1.48 -54.51
N SER A 95 -5.52 2.42 -53.63
CA SER A 95 -6.30 3.67 -53.55
C SER A 95 -6.09 4.59 -54.77
N SER A 96 -4.97 4.44 -55.46
CA SER A 96 -4.63 5.23 -56.66
C SER A 96 -5.18 4.65 -57.97
N ILE A 97 -5.73 3.42 -58.03
CA ILE A 97 -6.18 2.71 -59.26
C ILE A 97 -7.72 2.68 -59.37
N ASN A 98 -8.45 3.59 -58.78
CA ASN A 98 -9.92 3.57 -58.83
C ASN A 98 -10.49 4.21 -60.08
N ASN A 99 -10.79 3.40 -61.09
CA ASN A 99 -11.70 3.72 -62.18
C ASN A 99 -12.80 2.65 -62.39
N SER A 100 -13.45 2.14 -61.40
CA SER A 100 -14.67 1.33 -61.59
C SER A 100 -15.51 1.20 -60.33
N GLY A 101 -16.55 2.01 -60.26
CA GLY A 101 -17.85 1.64 -59.68
C GLY A 101 -18.02 1.51 -58.16
N ILE A 102 -17.00 1.54 -57.36
CA ILE A 102 -17.06 1.46 -55.90
C ILE A 102 -16.96 2.85 -55.32
N LYS A 103 -17.85 3.18 -54.38
CA LYS A 103 -17.80 4.49 -53.71
C LYS A 103 -16.50 4.62 -52.94
N VAL A 104 -15.64 5.54 -53.37
CA VAL A 104 -14.38 5.92 -52.72
C VAL A 104 -14.60 6.18 -51.21
N SER A 105 -15.80 6.65 -50.84
CA SER A 105 -16.22 6.86 -49.47
C SER A 105 -16.21 5.58 -48.59
N ASP A 106 -16.57 4.42 -49.14
CA ASP A 106 -16.68 3.19 -48.37
C ASP A 106 -15.32 2.55 -48.09
N ILE A 107 -14.39 2.69 -49.06
CA ILE A 107 -13.01 2.26 -48.91
C ILE A 107 -12.31 3.14 -47.85
N LYS A 108 -12.49 4.47 -47.94
CA LYS A 108 -11.91 5.42 -46.99
C LYS A 108 -12.44 5.23 -45.57
N LEU A 109 -13.71 4.85 -45.42
CA LEU A 109 -14.29 4.51 -44.12
C LEU A 109 -13.64 3.26 -43.52
N ILE A 110 -13.43 2.21 -44.32
CA ILE A 110 -12.75 0.97 -43.90
C ILE A 110 -11.30 1.27 -43.52
N GLU A 111 -10.59 2.12 -44.26
CA GLU A 111 -9.23 2.56 -43.97
C GLU A 111 -9.16 3.29 -42.60
N THR A 112 -10.05 4.24 -42.35
CA THR A 112 -10.10 4.96 -41.08
C THR A 112 -10.40 4.01 -39.89
N GLN A 113 -11.25 3.02 -40.09
CA GLN A 113 -11.56 2.01 -39.08
C GLN A 113 -10.35 1.11 -38.81
N LEU A 114 -9.64 0.72 -39.86
CA LEU A 114 -8.40 -0.08 -39.78
C LEU A 114 -7.30 0.66 -39.02
N ASP A 115 -7.03 1.90 -39.37
CA ASP A 115 -6.02 2.72 -38.70
C ASP A 115 -6.34 2.89 -37.21
N GLY A 116 -7.61 3.15 -36.88
CA GLY A 116 -8.07 3.24 -35.50
C GLY A 116 -7.88 1.96 -34.72
N LEU A 117 -8.18 0.78 -35.30
CA LEU A 117 -8.00 -0.51 -34.65
C LEU A 117 -6.53 -0.89 -34.49
N ILE A 118 -5.69 -0.56 -35.45
CA ILE A 118 -4.23 -0.77 -35.37
C ILE A 118 -3.63 0.08 -34.25
N GLU A 119 -4.05 1.34 -34.14
CA GLU A 119 -3.59 2.23 -33.06
C GLU A 119 -4.00 1.69 -31.66
N VAL A 120 -5.25 1.21 -31.54
CA VAL A 120 -5.74 0.60 -30.28
C VAL A 120 -5.01 -0.71 -29.99
N LEU A 121 -4.78 -1.54 -31.01
CA LEU A 121 -4.03 -2.79 -30.84
C LEU A 121 -2.60 -2.56 -30.33
N ASN A 122 -1.91 -1.55 -30.87
CA ASN A 122 -0.55 -1.21 -30.45
C ASN A 122 -0.45 -0.65 -29.01
N LYS A 123 -1.57 -0.16 -28.46
CA LYS A 123 -1.68 0.37 -27.10
C LYS A 123 -2.25 -0.64 -26.10
N THR A 124 -2.79 -1.77 -26.59
CA THR A 124 -3.49 -2.77 -25.76
C THR A 124 -2.51 -3.83 -25.25
N THR A 125 -2.47 -4.02 -23.94
CA THR A 125 -1.69 -5.08 -23.26
C THR A 125 -2.55 -6.29 -22.89
N ASP A 126 -3.86 -6.21 -23.05
CA ASP A 126 -4.83 -7.28 -22.77
C ASP A 126 -4.92 -8.27 -23.94
N ILE A 127 -4.43 -9.50 -23.73
CA ILE A 127 -4.36 -10.57 -24.75
C ILE A 127 -5.74 -10.93 -25.30
N SER A 128 -6.78 -10.94 -24.48
CA SER A 128 -8.14 -11.26 -24.93
C SER A 128 -8.64 -10.20 -25.91
N LYS A 129 -8.48 -8.92 -25.59
CA LYS A 129 -8.81 -7.79 -26.46
C LYS A 129 -7.94 -7.73 -27.71
N MET A 130 -6.64 -8.06 -27.58
CA MET A 130 -5.76 -8.18 -28.74
C MET A 130 -6.28 -9.21 -29.76
N SER A 131 -6.74 -10.37 -29.29
CA SER A 131 -7.31 -11.40 -30.15
C SER A 131 -8.59 -10.92 -30.84
N GLU A 132 -9.44 -10.18 -30.12
CA GLU A 132 -10.68 -9.60 -30.65
C GLU A 132 -10.39 -8.54 -31.72
N TYR A 133 -9.50 -7.57 -31.42
CA TYR A 133 -9.10 -6.53 -32.39
C TYR A 133 -8.43 -7.13 -33.63
N LYS A 134 -7.58 -8.16 -33.50
CA LYS A 134 -6.99 -8.88 -34.63
C LYS A 134 -8.05 -9.53 -35.51
N LYS A 135 -9.09 -10.12 -34.92
CA LYS A 135 -10.22 -10.70 -35.65
C LYS A 135 -11.01 -9.64 -36.40
N GLU A 136 -11.23 -8.50 -35.80
CA GLU A 136 -11.95 -7.36 -36.37
C GLU A 136 -11.15 -6.72 -37.51
N ILE A 137 -9.84 -6.50 -37.35
CA ILE A 137 -8.94 -6.09 -38.42
C ILE A 137 -8.99 -7.05 -39.61
N ASN A 138 -8.86 -8.36 -39.39
CA ASN A 138 -8.94 -9.35 -40.44
C ASN A 138 -10.29 -9.32 -41.18
N THR A 139 -11.38 -9.05 -40.47
CA THR A 139 -12.73 -8.92 -41.06
C THR A 139 -12.83 -7.68 -41.97
N LEU A 140 -12.30 -6.52 -41.51
CA LEU A 140 -12.27 -5.29 -42.28
C LEU A 140 -11.42 -5.40 -43.54
N ILE A 141 -10.30 -6.10 -43.46
CA ILE A 141 -9.41 -6.34 -44.59
C ILE A 141 -10.07 -7.29 -45.61
N THR A 142 -10.71 -8.35 -45.16
CA THR A 142 -11.46 -9.23 -46.05
C THR A 142 -12.59 -8.44 -46.72
N LYS A 143 -13.25 -7.55 -46.02
CA LYS A 143 -14.28 -6.66 -46.57
C LYS A 143 -13.70 -5.66 -47.58
N LYS A 144 -12.54 -5.09 -47.33
CA LYS A 144 -11.82 -4.22 -48.27
C LYS A 144 -11.39 -5.00 -49.52
N ALA A 145 -10.80 -6.19 -49.37
CA ALA A 145 -10.40 -7.05 -50.50
C ALA A 145 -11.57 -7.45 -51.39
N LYS A 146 -12.74 -7.76 -50.80
CA LYS A 146 -13.97 -8.02 -51.54
C LYS A 146 -14.48 -6.78 -52.26
N SER A 147 -14.36 -5.61 -51.71
CA SER A 147 -14.79 -4.35 -52.30
C SER A 147 -13.90 -3.94 -53.48
N VAL A 148 -12.64 -4.36 -53.50
CA VAL A 148 -11.69 -4.07 -54.61
C VAL A 148 -11.74 -5.15 -55.74
N GLY A 149 -12.44 -6.22 -55.50
CA GLY A 149 -12.59 -7.35 -56.45
C GLY A 149 -11.57 -8.48 -56.20
N GLU A 150 -12.10 -9.65 -55.77
CA GLU A 150 -11.30 -10.83 -55.38
C GLU A 150 -10.43 -11.41 -56.54
N GLN A 151 -10.66 -10.98 -57.75
CA GLN A 151 -9.93 -11.47 -58.94
C GLN A 151 -8.87 -10.50 -59.47
N SER A 152 -8.65 -9.36 -58.82
CA SER A 152 -7.58 -8.47 -59.22
C SER A 152 -6.21 -9.02 -58.74
N LYS A 153 -5.14 -8.85 -59.57
CA LYS A 153 -3.76 -9.22 -59.18
C LYS A 153 -3.34 -8.54 -57.89
N ALA A 154 -3.79 -7.33 -57.65
CA ALA A 154 -3.54 -6.57 -56.46
C ALA A 154 -4.24 -7.12 -55.21
N GLY A 155 -5.50 -7.56 -55.33
CA GLY A 155 -6.26 -8.22 -54.24
C GLY A 155 -5.66 -9.58 -53.86
N THR A 156 -5.19 -10.35 -54.86
CA THR A 156 -4.52 -11.62 -54.63
C THR A 156 -3.16 -11.42 -53.92
N TYR A 157 -2.40 -10.39 -54.30
CA TYR A 157 -1.13 -10.05 -53.66
C TYR A 157 -1.32 -9.62 -52.21
N LEU A 158 -2.28 -8.77 -51.94
CA LEU A 158 -2.62 -8.34 -50.59
C LEU A 158 -3.03 -9.51 -49.69
N LYS A 159 -3.86 -10.42 -50.21
CA LYS A 159 -4.26 -11.66 -49.50
C LYS A 159 -3.07 -12.55 -49.18
N GLU A 160 -2.11 -12.67 -50.08
CA GLU A 160 -0.89 -13.45 -49.87
C GLU A 160 0.00 -12.84 -48.76
N LEU A 161 0.20 -11.51 -48.75
CA LEU A 161 0.92 -10.80 -47.70
C LEU A 161 0.28 -11.04 -46.33
N TYR A 162 -1.05 -10.99 -46.27
CA TYR A 162 -1.80 -11.26 -45.05
C TYR A 162 -1.63 -12.68 -44.55
N ASN A 163 -1.69 -13.67 -45.46
CA ASN A 163 -1.50 -15.07 -45.09
C ASN A 163 -0.09 -15.31 -44.55
N GLN A 164 0.94 -14.65 -45.13
CA GLN A 164 2.31 -14.73 -44.67
C GLN A 164 2.45 -14.09 -43.29
N ARG A 165 1.88 -12.90 -43.07
CA ARG A 165 1.85 -12.24 -41.78
C ARG A 165 1.19 -13.09 -40.70
N THR A 166 0.02 -13.67 -41.00
CA THR A 166 -0.71 -14.54 -40.07
C THR A 166 0.10 -15.78 -39.69
N LYS A 167 0.83 -16.37 -40.65
CA LYS A 167 1.72 -17.51 -40.35
C LYS A 167 2.86 -17.12 -39.44
N LEU A 168 3.50 -15.95 -39.64
CA LEU A 168 4.57 -15.48 -38.78
C LEU A 168 4.05 -15.14 -37.37
N GLU A 169 2.86 -14.56 -37.27
CA GLU A 169 2.20 -14.32 -35.97
C GLU A 169 1.88 -15.64 -35.24
N GLN A 170 1.43 -16.66 -35.96
CA GLN A 170 1.19 -17.98 -35.36
C GLN A 170 2.51 -18.61 -34.89
N GLN A 171 3.59 -18.47 -35.65
CA GLN A 171 4.92 -18.94 -35.23
C GLN A 171 5.43 -18.18 -34.00
N LEU A 172 5.26 -16.85 -33.96
CA LEU A 172 5.60 -16.03 -32.83
C LEU A 172 4.83 -16.45 -31.57
N ASN A 173 3.53 -16.61 -31.67
CA ASN A 173 2.67 -17.00 -30.56
C ASN A 173 2.86 -18.45 -30.11
N SER A 174 3.14 -19.38 -31.04
CA SER A 174 3.39 -20.78 -30.69
C SER A 174 4.71 -21.06 -30.01
N GLY A 175 5.69 -20.15 -30.17
CA GLY A 175 7.01 -20.23 -29.52
C GLY A 175 7.08 -19.54 -28.18
N ALA A 176 6.16 -18.65 -27.88
CA ALA A 176 6.10 -17.92 -26.62
C ALA A 176 5.54 -18.79 -25.49
N GLU A 177 6.15 -18.75 -24.32
CA GLU A 177 5.67 -19.43 -23.13
C GLU A 177 4.92 -18.43 -22.23
N TYR A 178 3.62 -18.60 -22.09
CA TYR A 178 2.78 -17.77 -21.22
C TYR A 178 2.76 -18.35 -19.81
N ILE A 179 3.09 -17.50 -18.84
CA ILE A 179 3.07 -17.85 -17.44
C ILE A 179 1.79 -17.32 -16.81
N THR A 180 1.04 -18.23 -16.21
CA THR A 180 -0.24 -17.92 -15.57
C THR A 180 -0.12 -17.90 -14.06
N ALA A 181 -0.97 -17.12 -13.40
CA ALA A 181 -1.06 -17.07 -11.95
C ALA A 181 -1.56 -18.41 -11.37
N PRO A 182 -0.82 -19.10 -10.53
CA PRO A 182 -1.24 -20.36 -9.91
C PRO A 182 -2.33 -20.15 -8.85
N VAL A 183 -2.36 -18.96 -8.26
CA VAL A 183 -3.34 -18.50 -7.25
C VAL A 183 -3.74 -17.06 -7.55
N SER A 184 -4.88 -16.62 -6.99
CA SER A 184 -5.25 -15.19 -7.05
C SER A 184 -4.41 -14.39 -6.07
N GLY A 185 -4.04 -13.15 -6.43
CA GLY A 185 -3.21 -12.29 -5.59
C GLY A 185 -2.70 -11.05 -6.32
N ILE A 186 -1.58 -10.54 -5.87
CA ILE A 186 -0.88 -9.37 -6.43
C ILE A 186 0.37 -9.85 -7.16
N VAL A 187 0.54 -9.40 -8.38
CA VAL A 187 1.73 -9.73 -9.21
C VAL A 187 2.92 -8.90 -8.72
N SER A 188 4.07 -9.55 -8.56
CA SER A 188 5.34 -8.87 -8.34
C SER A 188 6.45 -9.55 -9.13
N TYR A 189 7.33 -8.75 -9.73
CA TYR A 189 8.54 -9.22 -10.42
C TYR A 189 9.79 -9.12 -9.55
N LYS A 190 9.61 -8.73 -8.27
CA LYS A 190 10.69 -8.56 -7.31
C LYS A 190 10.86 -9.81 -6.46
N VAL A 191 11.47 -10.83 -7.04
CA VAL A 191 11.82 -12.08 -6.37
C VAL A 191 13.19 -11.92 -5.70
N ASP A 192 13.27 -12.11 -4.39
CA ASP A 192 14.46 -11.82 -3.57
C ASP A 192 15.06 -13.07 -2.88
N GLY A 193 14.45 -14.24 -3.07
CA GLY A 193 14.90 -15.51 -2.50
C GLY A 193 14.54 -15.69 -1.02
N LEU A 194 13.65 -14.84 -0.49
CA LEU A 194 13.13 -14.96 0.88
C LEU A 194 11.69 -15.47 0.95
N GLU A 195 11.11 -15.80 -0.19
CA GLU A 195 9.70 -16.19 -0.33
C GLU A 195 9.37 -17.45 0.49
N GLU A 196 10.32 -18.40 0.57
CA GLU A 196 10.17 -19.62 1.37
C GLU A 196 10.64 -19.48 2.83
N LYS A 197 11.42 -18.43 3.14
CA LYS A 197 11.97 -18.20 4.48
C LYS A 197 11.06 -17.34 5.33
N LEU A 198 10.50 -16.29 4.74
CA LEU A 198 9.61 -15.34 5.41
C LEU A 198 8.15 -15.65 5.05
N THR A 199 7.68 -16.82 5.48
CA THR A 199 6.32 -17.33 5.26
C THR A 199 5.58 -17.48 6.58
N PRO A 200 4.23 -17.28 6.61
CA PRO A 200 3.42 -17.41 7.81
C PRO A 200 3.50 -18.77 8.51
N ASN A 201 3.88 -19.82 7.79
CA ASN A 201 4.01 -21.16 8.34
C ASN A 201 5.27 -21.35 9.21
N ASN A 202 6.19 -20.39 9.23
CA ASN A 202 7.50 -20.52 9.86
C ASN A 202 7.74 -19.55 11.04
N PHE A 203 6.70 -19.06 11.70
CA PHE A 203 6.88 -18.11 12.83
C PHE A 203 7.75 -18.68 13.95
N SER A 204 7.66 -19.97 14.22
CA SER A 204 8.46 -20.63 15.26
C SER A 204 9.97 -20.69 14.96
N THR A 205 10.38 -20.44 13.72
CA THR A 205 11.80 -20.39 13.34
C THR A 205 12.37 -18.97 13.37
N LEU A 206 11.52 -17.97 13.59
CA LEU A 206 11.94 -16.59 13.70
C LEU A 206 12.66 -16.35 15.02
N SER A 207 13.71 -15.58 14.96
CA SER A 207 14.42 -15.04 16.12
C SER A 207 15.04 -13.69 15.73
N LYS A 208 15.44 -12.91 16.73
CA LYS A 208 16.17 -11.66 16.50
C LYS A 208 17.39 -11.88 15.59
N ASN A 209 18.23 -12.87 15.95
CA ASN A 209 19.44 -13.18 15.19
C ASN A 209 19.14 -13.60 13.74
N PHE A 210 18.08 -14.36 13.51
CA PHE A 210 17.65 -14.73 12.17
C PHE A 210 17.25 -13.49 11.36
N LEU A 211 16.40 -12.63 11.92
CA LEU A 211 15.90 -11.42 11.24
C LEU A 211 17.02 -10.42 10.93
N GLU A 212 17.91 -10.16 11.86
CA GLU A 212 19.06 -9.27 11.68
C GLU A 212 20.08 -9.84 10.68
N GLY A 213 20.24 -11.15 10.64
CA GLY A 213 21.11 -11.88 9.72
C GLY A 213 20.68 -11.85 8.25
N LEU A 214 19.43 -11.45 7.96
CA LEU A 214 18.91 -11.37 6.59
C LEU A 214 19.58 -10.29 5.71
N ASN A 215 20.38 -9.40 6.28
CA ASN A 215 21.10 -8.33 5.56
C ASN A 215 20.25 -7.53 4.56
N ILE A 216 19.00 -7.26 4.92
CA ILE A 216 18.04 -6.51 4.11
C ILE A 216 18.15 -5.03 4.46
N LYS A 217 18.29 -4.17 3.45
CA LYS A 217 18.22 -2.72 3.63
C LYS A 217 16.77 -2.30 3.92
N THR A 218 16.60 -1.36 4.84
CA THR A 218 15.30 -0.71 5.06
C THR A 218 14.93 0.10 3.82
N GLY A 219 13.70 -0.04 3.34
CA GLY A 219 13.22 0.63 2.14
C GLY A 219 12.85 -0.36 1.04
N GLN A 220 12.90 0.10 -0.22
CA GLN A 220 12.41 -0.67 -1.35
C GLN A 220 13.13 -2.00 -1.54
N LEU A 221 12.36 -3.03 -1.86
CA LEU A 221 12.86 -4.36 -2.19
C LEU A 221 13.69 -4.34 -3.48
N ILE A 222 14.84 -5.00 -3.47
CA ILE A 222 15.70 -5.20 -4.64
C ILE A 222 15.52 -6.64 -5.11
N ALA A 223 15.07 -6.82 -6.36
CA ALA A 223 14.95 -8.14 -6.97
C ALA A 223 16.33 -8.74 -7.24
N THR A 224 16.45 -10.04 -7.03
CA THR A 224 17.67 -10.81 -7.31
C THR A 224 17.58 -11.60 -8.62
N ASN A 225 16.38 -11.71 -9.19
CA ASN A 225 16.13 -12.45 -10.43
C ASN A 225 15.01 -11.78 -11.24
N ASP A 226 15.38 -11.15 -12.36
CA ASP A 226 14.46 -10.39 -13.23
C ASP A 226 13.71 -11.30 -14.25
N GLU A 227 14.05 -12.59 -14.28
CA GLU A 227 13.50 -13.55 -15.26
C GLU A 227 12.33 -14.39 -14.72
N CYS A 228 11.74 -13.97 -13.62
CA CYS A 228 10.58 -14.63 -13.03
C CYS A 228 9.67 -13.62 -12.32
N GLY A 229 8.49 -14.08 -11.95
CA GLY A 229 7.55 -13.32 -11.14
C GLY A 229 7.10 -14.11 -9.93
N LYS A 230 6.33 -13.48 -9.08
CA LYS A 230 5.65 -14.12 -7.95
C LYS A 230 4.25 -13.57 -7.79
N ILE A 231 3.39 -14.35 -7.17
CA ILE A 231 2.07 -13.94 -6.72
C ILE A 231 2.09 -13.80 -5.21
N ILE A 232 1.71 -12.64 -4.73
CA ILE A 232 1.63 -12.30 -3.31
C ILE A 232 0.19 -12.45 -2.88
N ASN A 233 -0.06 -13.19 -1.79
CA ASN A 233 -1.37 -13.25 -1.16
C ASN A 233 -1.76 -11.85 -0.67
N ASN A 234 -2.96 -11.39 -1.03
CA ASN A 234 -3.47 -10.06 -0.70
C ASN A 234 -4.50 -10.05 0.44
N PHE A 235 -4.67 -11.17 1.16
CA PHE A 235 -5.61 -11.26 2.28
C PHE A 235 -4.95 -10.98 3.62
N SER A 236 -3.69 -11.36 3.78
CA SER A 236 -2.94 -11.15 5.02
C SER A 236 -1.47 -10.86 4.77
N CYS A 237 -0.91 -10.03 5.61
CA CYS A 237 0.50 -9.71 5.67
C CYS A 237 0.91 -9.65 7.14
N TYR A 238 2.15 -9.98 7.44
CA TYR A 238 2.64 -9.97 8.81
C TYR A 238 3.89 -9.10 8.92
N ILE A 239 4.07 -8.48 10.08
CA ILE A 239 5.28 -7.74 10.42
C ILE A 239 5.91 -8.41 11.64
N ALA A 240 7.09 -9.02 11.47
CA ALA A 240 7.89 -9.50 12.59
C ALA A 240 8.76 -8.35 13.09
N THR A 241 8.75 -8.13 14.39
CA THR A 241 9.55 -7.10 15.06
C THR A 241 10.03 -7.59 16.42
N VAL A 242 11.10 -6.97 16.93
CA VAL A 242 11.58 -7.20 18.29
C VAL A 242 11.41 -5.90 19.08
N SER A 243 10.75 -5.99 20.21
CA SER A 243 10.50 -4.87 21.11
C SER A 243 11.06 -5.17 22.52
N ASN A 244 11.48 -4.12 23.21
CA ASN A 244 11.92 -4.15 24.59
C ASN A 244 11.00 -3.35 25.53
N SER A 245 9.81 -3.00 25.08
CA SER A 245 8.85 -2.26 25.88
C SER A 245 8.18 -3.12 26.95
N GLU A 246 7.70 -2.49 28.01
CA GLU A 246 6.94 -3.16 29.06
C GLU A 246 5.59 -3.68 28.54
N GLU A 247 5.02 -3.01 27.53
CA GLU A 247 3.82 -3.44 26.85
C GLU A 247 4.07 -4.76 26.09
N ALA A 248 5.20 -4.87 25.41
CA ALA A 248 5.57 -6.10 24.69
C ALA A 248 5.75 -7.30 25.64
N LYS A 249 6.29 -7.08 26.83
CA LYS A 249 6.45 -8.14 27.83
C LYS A 249 5.13 -8.65 28.41
N LYS A 250 4.08 -7.81 28.39
CA LYS A 250 2.77 -8.10 29.00
C LYS A 250 1.69 -8.46 27.98
N CYS A 251 1.96 -8.31 26.69
CA CYS A 251 0.99 -8.58 25.67
C CYS A 251 0.72 -10.08 25.50
N THR A 252 -0.42 -10.41 24.90
CA THR A 252 -0.83 -11.78 24.61
C THR A 252 -1.22 -11.91 23.14
N ILE A 253 -1.15 -13.12 22.62
CA ILE A 253 -1.63 -13.44 21.28
C ILE A 253 -3.11 -13.06 21.20
N GLY A 254 -3.47 -12.36 20.15
CA GLY A 254 -4.82 -11.86 19.91
C GLY A 254 -5.05 -10.42 20.37
N ASN A 255 -4.12 -9.79 21.11
CA ASN A 255 -4.26 -8.37 21.43
C ASN A 255 -4.29 -7.52 20.17
N GLU A 256 -5.19 -6.55 20.15
CA GLU A 256 -5.29 -5.55 19.09
C GLU A 256 -4.34 -4.39 19.37
N VAL A 257 -3.60 -4.01 18.37
CA VAL A 257 -2.67 -2.88 18.36
C VAL A 257 -2.85 -2.11 17.06
N LYS A 258 -2.15 -0.99 16.90
CA LYS A 258 -2.15 -0.27 15.63
C LYS A 258 -0.72 -0.09 15.14
N VAL A 259 -0.56 -0.05 13.83
CA VAL A 259 0.71 0.20 13.16
C VAL A 259 0.59 1.50 12.36
N ARG A 260 1.48 2.45 12.62
CA ARG A 260 1.61 3.66 11.80
C ARG A 260 2.75 3.46 10.82
N LEU A 261 2.43 3.47 9.54
CA LEU A 261 3.40 3.35 8.46
C LEU A 261 4.11 4.71 8.20
N SER A 262 5.19 4.68 7.44
CA SER A 262 5.98 5.89 7.09
C SER A 262 5.20 6.96 6.33
N ASN A 263 4.09 6.62 5.70
CA ASN A 263 3.16 7.56 5.05
C ASN A 263 2.11 8.16 6.01
N ASN A 264 2.29 8.00 7.33
CA ASN A 264 1.38 8.40 8.42
C ASN A 264 0.02 7.68 8.45
N LYS A 265 -0.20 6.67 7.61
CA LYS A 265 -1.41 5.84 7.72
C LYS A 265 -1.32 4.96 8.95
N VAL A 266 -2.38 4.95 9.72
CA VAL A 266 -2.55 4.09 10.90
C VAL A 266 -3.51 2.98 10.53
N ILE A 267 -3.05 1.74 10.64
CA ILE A 267 -3.80 0.52 10.31
C ILE A 267 -3.96 -0.36 11.54
N PRO A 268 -5.10 -1.05 11.70
CA PRO A 268 -5.27 -2.03 12.75
C PRO A 268 -4.35 -3.23 12.52
N ALA A 269 -3.85 -3.79 13.60
CA ALA A 269 -3.05 -5.00 13.59
C ALA A 269 -3.40 -5.86 14.80
N LYS A 270 -3.11 -7.15 14.70
CA LYS A 270 -3.35 -8.12 15.76
C LYS A 270 -2.07 -8.89 16.04
N ILE A 271 -1.76 -9.14 17.30
CA ILE A 271 -0.62 -9.97 17.67
C ILE A 271 -0.94 -11.44 17.33
N ALA A 272 -0.25 -11.97 16.31
CA ALA A 272 -0.43 -13.33 15.82
C ALA A 272 0.53 -14.33 16.47
N TYR A 273 1.73 -13.88 16.86
CA TYR A 273 2.73 -14.75 17.48
C TYR A 273 3.64 -13.95 18.42
N ILE A 274 4.10 -14.59 19.48
CA ILE A 274 5.00 -14.03 20.49
C ILE A 274 6.08 -15.06 20.80
N SER A 275 7.33 -14.64 20.89
CA SER A 275 8.43 -15.42 21.39
C SER A 275 9.32 -14.56 22.28
N GLN A 276 9.70 -15.06 23.43
CA GLN A 276 10.66 -14.40 24.31
C GLN A 276 12.08 -14.66 23.80
N GLU A 277 12.80 -13.61 23.42
CA GLU A 277 14.17 -13.73 22.94
C GLU A 277 15.20 -13.75 24.10
N ASN A 278 14.95 -12.93 25.10
CA ASN A 278 15.69 -12.85 26.38
C ASN A 278 14.84 -12.09 27.42
N ASP A 279 15.38 -11.81 28.60
CA ASP A 279 14.65 -11.13 29.69
C ASP A 279 14.12 -9.74 29.32
N ASP A 280 14.74 -9.08 28.34
CA ASP A 280 14.42 -7.72 27.94
C ASP A 280 13.75 -7.59 26.56
N GLU A 281 13.84 -8.59 25.71
CA GLU A 281 13.40 -8.53 24.33
C GLU A 281 12.36 -9.59 23.99
N THR A 282 11.29 -9.15 23.37
CA THR A 282 10.17 -9.98 22.90
C THR A 282 10.03 -9.85 21.39
N LEU A 283 10.05 -10.97 20.69
CA LEU A 283 9.72 -11.04 19.27
C LEU A 283 8.20 -11.10 19.13
N LEU A 284 7.67 -10.23 18.32
CA LEU A 284 6.25 -10.09 18.01
C LEU A 284 6.03 -10.30 16.53
N VAL A 285 4.97 -10.99 16.15
CA VAL A 285 4.47 -11.02 14.78
C VAL A 285 3.07 -10.41 14.77
N LEU A 286 2.94 -9.32 14.01
CA LEU A 286 1.71 -8.54 13.88
C LEU A 286 1.02 -8.93 12.58
N GLU A 287 -0.22 -9.36 12.63
CA GLU A 287 -1.07 -9.61 11.48
C GLU A 287 -1.73 -8.32 11.01
N ILE A 288 -1.68 -8.07 9.71
CA ILE A 288 -2.25 -6.91 9.03
C ILE A 288 -3.11 -7.40 7.87
N ASN A 289 -4.36 -6.93 7.82
CA ASN A 289 -5.32 -7.31 6.78
C ASN A 289 -5.75 -6.12 5.89
N GLU A 290 -5.18 -4.95 6.12
CA GLU A 290 -5.45 -3.73 5.37
C GLU A 290 -4.17 -3.14 4.77
N GLN A 291 -4.28 -2.40 3.67
CA GLN A 291 -3.18 -1.70 3.01
C GLN A 291 -2.00 -2.60 2.60
N ILE A 292 -2.27 -3.88 2.31
CA ILE A 292 -1.23 -4.87 1.98
C ILE A 292 -0.47 -4.48 0.71
N GLU A 293 -1.15 -3.86 -0.26
CA GLU A 293 -0.53 -3.41 -1.51
C GLU A 293 0.64 -2.44 -1.26
N GLU A 294 0.55 -1.59 -0.24
CA GLU A 294 1.62 -0.64 0.09
C GLU A 294 2.88 -1.33 0.64
N LEU A 295 2.71 -2.51 1.21
CA LEU A 295 3.80 -3.29 1.80
C LEU A 295 4.46 -4.25 0.80
N THR A 296 3.88 -4.46 -0.39
CA THR A 296 4.38 -5.44 -1.38
C THR A 296 5.81 -5.17 -1.84
N ASN A 297 6.22 -3.91 -1.86
CA ASN A 297 7.54 -3.47 -2.31
C ASN A 297 8.62 -3.47 -1.23
N TYR A 298 8.33 -4.00 -0.04
CA TYR A 298 9.24 -3.95 1.10
C TYR A 298 9.46 -5.32 1.73
N ARG A 299 10.67 -5.53 2.28
CA ARG A 299 10.99 -6.64 3.19
C ARG A 299 11.31 -6.16 4.59
N LYS A 300 11.81 -4.93 4.70
CA LYS A 300 12.19 -4.32 5.97
C LYS A 300 11.71 -2.87 5.98
N ILE A 301 10.95 -2.53 7.00
CA ILE A 301 10.36 -1.19 7.17
C ILE A 301 10.68 -0.65 8.57
N SER A 302 10.62 0.66 8.72
CA SER A 302 10.47 1.31 10.02
C SER A 302 9.03 1.73 10.18
N PHE A 303 8.46 1.50 11.36
CA PHE A 303 7.07 1.82 11.67
C PHE A 303 6.91 2.13 13.14
N ASP A 304 5.80 2.81 13.51
CA ASP A 304 5.45 3.00 14.90
C ASP A 304 4.40 1.96 15.30
N LEU A 305 4.72 1.18 16.33
CA LEU A 305 3.80 0.30 17.02
C LEU A 305 3.04 1.09 18.08
N ILE A 306 1.73 1.20 17.92
CA ILE A 306 0.84 1.90 18.85
C ILE A 306 0.11 0.86 19.69
N TRP A 307 0.50 0.73 20.94
CA TRP A 307 -0.07 -0.22 21.89
C TRP A 307 -1.49 0.15 22.27
N TRP A 308 -1.69 1.43 22.53
CA TRP A 308 -3.00 2.00 22.81
C TRP A 308 -3.06 3.47 22.42
N SER A 309 -4.27 3.95 22.18
CA SER A 309 -4.57 5.36 21.96
C SER A 309 -5.81 5.72 22.78
N TYR A 310 -5.79 6.89 23.41
CA TYR A 310 -6.91 7.38 24.19
C TYR A 310 -7.16 8.85 23.90
N SER A 311 -8.41 9.24 23.64
CA SER A 311 -8.78 10.60 23.28
C SER A 311 -9.65 11.22 24.36
N GLY A 312 -9.48 12.53 24.59
CA GLY A 312 -10.23 13.30 25.57
C GLY A 312 -9.55 14.62 25.88
N LEU A 313 -9.82 15.19 27.06
CA LEU A 313 -9.16 16.40 27.53
C LEU A 313 -7.69 16.09 27.78
N LYS A 314 -6.81 16.65 26.96
CA LYS A 314 -5.36 16.43 27.00
C LYS A 314 -4.70 17.56 27.80
N ILE A 315 -3.88 17.15 28.76
CA ILE A 315 -3.10 18.06 29.60
C ILE A 315 -1.67 17.56 29.78
N PRO A 316 -0.68 18.45 30.03
CA PRO A 316 0.67 18.04 30.40
C PRO A 316 0.68 17.34 31.77
N ASN A 317 1.51 16.31 31.93
CA ASN A 317 1.67 15.63 33.21
C ASN A 317 2.13 16.58 34.33
N ASP A 318 2.96 17.56 34.00
CA ASP A 318 3.47 18.58 34.92
C ASP A 318 2.38 19.55 35.44
N ALA A 319 1.17 19.52 34.88
CA ALA A 319 0.04 20.30 35.37
C ALA A 319 -0.79 19.57 36.42
N ILE A 320 -0.54 18.27 36.62
CA ILE A 320 -1.29 17.44 37.57
C ILE A 320 -0.63 17.54 38.94
N VAL A 321 -1.44 17.79 39.95
CA VAL A 321 -1.06 17.82 41.38
C VAL A 321 -1.84 16.72 42.08
N GLU A 322 -1.15 16.02 42.99
CA GLU A 322 -1.75 15.00 43.83
C GLU A 322 -1.80 15.48 45.29
N GLU A 323 -2.97 15.41 45.92
CA GLU A 323 -3.21 15.77 47.29
C GLU A 323 -4.25 14.80 47.86
N ASP A 324 -3.96 14.19 49.00
CA ASP A 324 -4.80 13.20 49.68
C ASP A 324 -5.27 12.04 48.80
N GLY A 325 -4.38 11.60 47.86
CA GLY A 325 -4.67 10.51 46.93
C GLY A 325 -5.59 10.90 45.76
N LEU A 326 -5.99 12.15 45.67
CA LEU A 326 -6.79 12.67 44.57
C LEU A 326 -5.96 13.58 43.66
N LYS A 327 -6.31 13.62 42.38
CA LYS A 327 -5.58 14.40 41.38
C LYS A 327 -6.34 15.61 40.94
N TYR A 328 -5.62 16.73 40.86
CA TYR A 328 -6.16 18.05 40.57
C TYR A 328 -5.36 18.76 39.49
N VAL A 329 -6.00 19.71 38.82
CA VAL A 329 -5.30 20.74 38.03
C VAL A 329 -5.68 22.13 38.65
N VAL A 330 -4.80 23.09 38.50
CA VAL A 330 -5.05 24.46 38.91
C VAL A 330 -5.41 25.27 37.67
N ARG A 331 -6.69 25.65 37.61
CA ARG A 331 -7.22 26.50 36.55
C ARG A 331 -7.01 27.98 36.91
N ASN A 332 -6.55 28.73 35.92
CA ASN A 332 -6.44 30.18 35.96
C ASN A 332 -7.59 30.82 35.16
N ARG A 333 -8.39 31.64 35.79
CA ARG A 333 -9.37 32.53 35.12
C ARG A 333 -9.08 33.97 35.52
N ALA A 334 -8.50 34.75 34.60
CA ALA A 334 -8.18 36.15 34.79
C ALA A 334 -7.42 36.45 36.11
N GLY A 335 -6.49 35.57 36.49
CA GLY A 335 -5.71 35.69 37.71
C GLY A 335 -6.29 35.02 38.96
N TYR A 336 -7.51 34.50 38.88
CA TYR A 336 -8.12 33.69 39.96
C TYR A 336 -7.74 32.19 39.75
N TYR A 337 -7.14 31.59 40.76
CA TYR A 337 -6.70 30.21 40.74
C TYR A 337 -7.69 29.32 41.49
N SER A 338 -8.08 28.22 40.88
CA SER A 338 -8.99 27.25 41.51
C SER A 338 -8.54 25.81 41.20
N LYS A 339 -8.56 24.96 42.23
CA LYS A 339 -8.36 23.51 42.06
C LYS A 339 -9.58 22.92 41.37
N ILE A 340 -9.32 22.05 40.41
CA ILE A 340 -10.36 21.25 39.76
C ILE A 340 -9.96 19.80 39.90
N LEU A 341 -10.82 19.00 40.51
CA LEU A 341 -10.64 17.55 40.63
C LEU A 341 -10.79 16.91 39.25
N ILE A 342 -9.86 16.03 38.92
CA ILE A 342 -9.79 15.32 37.65
C ILE A 342 -9.59 13.82 37.86
N ASN A 343 -10.20 13.03 36.97
CA ASN A 343 -9.88 11.64 36.80
C ASN A 343 -8.86 11.47 35.68
N VAL A 344 -7.74 10.78 35.94
CA VAL A 344 -6.69 10.52 34.94
C VAL A 344 -6.96 9.18 34.27
N GLU A 345 -7.43 9.22 33.04
CA GLU A 345 -7.80 8.02 32.26
C GLU A 345 -6.57 7.28 31.73
N LYS A 346 -5.68 8.01 31.09
CA LYS A 346 -4.44 7.47 30.51
C LYS A 346 -3.32 8.50 30.51
N THR A 347 -2.11 8.02 30.71
CA THR A 347 -0.90 8.84 30.77
C THR A 347 0.18 8.24 29.89
N ASN A 348 0.88 9.09 29.15
CA ASN A 348 2.16 8.75 28.51
C ASN A 348 3.30 9.59 29.13
N LYS A 349 4.49 9.58 28.51
CA LYS A 349 5.67 10.29 29.05
C LYS A 349 5.49 11.80 29.23
N LYS A 350 4.57 12.45 28.51
CA LYS A 350 4.44 13.93 28.46
C LYS A 350 3.04 14.44 28.82
N TYR A 351 2.02 13.69 28.46
CA TYR A 351 0.62 14.13 28.53
C TYR A 351 -0.26 13.07 29.17
N SER A 352 -1.33 13.54 29.77
CA SER A 352 -2.44 12.71 30.26
C SER A 352 -3.74 13.09 29.56
N ILE A 353 -4.60 12.09 29.36
CA ILE A 353 -6.02 12.29 29.07
C ILE A 353 -6.76 12.23 30.38
N VAL A 354 -7.58 13.23 30.63
CA VAL A 354 -8.35 13.37 31.86
C VAL A 354 -9.82 13.55 31.57
N SER A 355 -10.63 13.17 32.54
CA SER A 355 -12.09 13.39 32.56
C SER A 355 -12.51 14.08 33.84
N ASN A 356 -13.72 14.56 33.86
CA ASN A 356 -14.37 14.98 35.12
C ASN A 356 -15.06 13.76 35.71
N TYR A 357 -14.94 13.56 37.02
CA TYR A 357 -15.71 12.57 37.72
C TYR A 357 -17.23 12.79 37.55
N ASP A 358 -17.97 11.71 37.45
CA ASP A 358 -19.43 11.76 37.49
C ASP A 358 -19.96 11.86 38.92
N THR A 359 -21.30 12.05 39.08
CA THR A 359 -21.93 12.21 40.40
C THR A 359 -21.84 10.94 41.25
N HIS A 360 -21.86 9.74 40.61
CA HIS A 360 -21.79 8.48 41.33
C HIS A 360 -20.35 8.25 41.85
N GLU A 361 -19.37 8.44 41.02
CA GLU A 361 -17.95 8.34 41.36
C GLU A 361 -17.58 9.30 42.51
N LEU A 362 -18.06 10.55 42.45
CA LEU A 362 -17.85 11.54 43.51
C LEU A 362 -18.48 11.12 44.83
N THR A 363 -19.65 10.48 44.78
CA THR A 363 -20.31 9.97 45.98
C THR A 363 -19.56 8.83 46.60
N GLU A 364 -18.98 7.91 45.77
CA GLU A 364 -18.11 6.82 46.21
C GLU A 364 -16.82 7.34 46.85
N LEU A 365 -16.28 8.45 46.33
CA LEU A 365 -15.12 9.14 46.90
C LEU A 365 -15.45 9.88 48.24
N GLY A 366 -16.72 9.88 48.67
CA GLY A 366 -17.14 10.42 49.94
C GLY A 366 -17.58 11.88 49.94
N PHE A 367 -17.74 12.50 48.74
CA PHE A 367 -18.23 13.88 48.65
C PHE A 367 -19.73 13.98 48.90
N SER A 368 -20.12 14.99 49.64
CA SER A 368 -21.55 15.28 49.88
C SER A 368 -22.22 15.86 48.66
N LYS A 369 -23.58 15.78 48.58
CA LYS A 369 -24.37 16.34 47.49
C LYS A 369 -24.15 17.86 47.30
N THR A 370 -23.92 18.58 48.40
CA THR A 370 -23.67 20.03 48.34
C THR A 370 -22.30 20.33 47.72
N GLU A 371 -21.26 19.57 48.08
CA GLU A 371 -19.93 19.71 47.50
C GLU A 371 -19.95 19.37 46.03
N ILE A 372 -20.59 18.26 45.63
CA ILE A 372 -20.72 17.82 44.22
C ILE A 372 -21.40 18.89 43.37
N THR A 373 -22.48 19.52 43.89
CA THR A 373 -23.20 20.58 43.16
C THR A 373 -22.34 21.81 42.91
N ASN A 374 -21.42 22.12 43.83
CA ASN A 374 -20.55 23.29 43.75
C ASN A 374 -19.20 23.01 43.08
N MET A 375 -18.91 21.76 42.77
CA MET A 375 -17.63 21.39 42.12
C MET A 375 -17.51 22.03 40.75
N LYS A 376 -16.35 22.64 40.51
CA LYS A 376 -15.97 23.15 39.20
C LYS A 376 -15.48 21.99 38.33
N LYS A 377 -15.86 22.02 37.06
CA LYS A 377 -15.45 21.03 36.06
C LYS A 377 -14.41 21.61 35.13
N LEU A 378 -13.45 20.74 34.68
CA LEU A 378 -12.50 21.10 33.66
C LEU A 378 -13.18 21.05 32.27
N SER A 379 -12.94 22.07 31.49
CA SER A 379 -13.50 22.17 30.13
C SER A 379 -12.43 22.49 29.11
N ILE A 380 -12.74 22.20 27.87
CA ILE A 380 -11.92 22.60 26.72
C ILE A 380 -11.75 24.12 26.73
N TYR A 381 -10.54 24.59 26.40
CA TYR A 381 -10.09 25.99 26.45
C TYR A 381 -9.90 26.58 27.87
N ASP A 382 -10.06 25.82 28.95
CA ASP A 382 -9.62 26.31 30.25
C ASP A 382 -8.09 26.48 30.26
N GLU A 383 -7.60 27.58 30.82
CA GLU A 383 -6.16 27.74 31.09
C GLU A 383 -5.81 27.06 32.41
N ILE A 384 -4.88 26.13 32.38
CA ILE A 384 -4.32 25.46 33.57
C ILE A 384 -2.84 25.80 33.75
N MET A 385 -2.39 25.77 35.00
CA MET A 385 -1.00 26.06 35.35
C MET A 385 -0.14 24.80 35.16
N ILE A 386 1.01 24.97 34.54
CA ILE A 386 2.07 23.95 34.50
C ILE A 386 2.92 24.16 35.78
N LYS A 387 3.15 23.07 36.54
CA LYS A 387 3.85 23.11 37.86
C LYS A 387 3.25 24.15 38.81
N PRO A 388 1.95 24.01 39.14
CA PRO A 388 1.25 25.03 39.93
C PRO A 388 1.83 25.17 41.35
N ASP A 389 1.93 26.42 41.81
CA ASP A 389 2.23 26.76 43.20
C ASP A 389 0.92 26.73 43.99
N LEU A 390 0.74 25.70 44.80
CA LEU A 390 -0.49 25.51 45.58
C LEU A 390 -0.72 26.56 46.66
N SER A 391 0.32 27.30 47.06
CA SER A 391 0.19 28.39 48.05
C SER A 391 -0.64 29.59 47.53
N LYS A 392 -0.87 29.66 46.23
CA LYS A 392 -1.60 30.73 45.55
C LYS A 392 -3.05 30.35 45.21
N VAL A 393 -3.48 29.15 45.58
CA VAL A 393 -4.81 28.62 45.23
C VAL A 393 -5.75 28.92 46.42
N GLU A 394 -6.87 29.63 46.14
CA GLU A 394 -7.97 29.85 47.08
C GLU A 394 -8.92 28.66 47.16
#